data_cece20532597b71e9b884d61f545eedc
#
_entry.id   cece20532597b71e9b884d61f545eedc
#
_cell.length_a   1.000
_cell.length_b   1.000
_cell.length_c   1.000
_cell.angle_alpha   90.00
_cell.angle_beta   90.00
_cell.angle_gamma   90.00
#
_symmetry.space_group_name_H-M   'P 1'
#
loop_
_entity.id
_entity.type
_entity.pdbx_description
1 polymer ?
#
loop_
_entity_poly.entity_id
_entity_poly.type
_entity_poly.pdbx_seq_one_letter_code
_entity_poly.pdbx_strand_id
1 'polypeptide(L)'
;MMANKFTAVAVLSVALALAGCKRIETGEVGLRVNFDRTTDPTERLPGSFNQTLVGSIVTFKIQDVAAAIDNMTPLASDNSTIKDFDMTVIYNINPSAVSELWTTKNKTFHGKDQFGDDILLMQNYVALTARNAAYKAARNYESLKMADNRPLIEQQIRETIVKTLVEEKLGDKITVSQVQVRAITPADVIINSANDLVRAQNELKTKEVEVQTAKKEAERIAALNANAGAIGYMNAMANLKIAEGVAAGKVHTIVVPYDFKGIVNAK
;
A
#
# COMPACT_ATOMS: atom_id res chain seq x y z
N MET A 1 0.56 72.62 -12.61
CA MET A 1 0.52 71.79 -11.36
C MET A 1 -0.75 70.94 -11.19
N MET A 2 -1.85 71.18 -11.88
CA MET A 2 -3.09 70.42 -11.84
C MET A 2 -3.04 69.11 -12.69
N ALA A 3 -2.33 69.11 -13.82
CA ALA A 3 -2.26 67.94 -14.72
C ALA A 3 -1.63 66.69 -14.09
N ASN A 4 -0.61 66.87 -13.23
CA ASN A 4 0.06 65.74 -12.53
C ASN A 4 -0.85 65.05 -11.47
N LYS A 5 -1.82 65.75 -10.92
CA LYS A 5 -2.74 65.16 -9.94
C LYS A 5 -3.82 64.29 -10.61
N PHE A 6 -4.28 64.68 -11.81
CA PHE A 6 -5.25 63.90 -12.57
C PHE A 6 -4.63 62.61 -13.13
N THR A 7 -3.38 62.67 -13.60
CA THR A 7 -2.65 61.46 -14.06
C THR A 7 -2.33 60.50 -12.88
N ALA A 8 -1.97 61.01 -11.72
CA ALA A 8 -1.74 60.17 -10.55
C ALA A 8 -3.03 59.48 -10.05
N VAL A 9 -4.17 60.17 -10.05
CA VAL A 9 -5.47 59.57 -9.69
C VAL A 9 -5.91 58.55 -10.73
N ALA A 10 -5.72 58.83 -12.03
CA ALA A 10 -6.05 57.86 -13.09
C ALA A 10 -5.19 56.60 -13.03
N VAL A 11 -3.89 56.71 -12.77
CA VAL A 11 -2.99 55.57 -12.59
C VAL A 11 -3.34 54.76 -11.34
N LEU A 12 -3.69 55.44 -10.24
CA LEU A 12 -4.10 54.78 -8.99
C LEU A 12 -5.44 54.03 -9.16
N SER A 13 -6.40 54.60 -9.89
CA SER A 13 -7.69 53.95 -10.18
C SER A 13 -7.55 52.75 -11.11
N VAL A 14 -6.66 52.77 -12.09
CA VAL A 14 -6.32 51.62 -12.95
C VAL A 14 -5.58 50.53 -12.18
N ALA A 15 -4.66 50.91 -11.30
CA ALA A 15 -3.96 49.95 -10.43
C ALA A 15 -4.91 49.24 -9.42
N LEU A 16 -5.87 50.00 -8.85
CA LEU A 16 -6.92 49.40 -8.00
C LEU A 16 -7.85 48.47 -8.78
N ALA A 17 -8.18 48.79 -10.02
CA ALA A 17 -9.05 47.96 -10.85
C ALA A 17 -8.38 46.62 -11.26
N LEU A 18 -7.06 46.59 -11.36
CA LEU A 18 -6.30 45.39 -11.70
C LEU A 18 -6.03 44.48 -10.47
N ALA A 19 -6.04 45.03 -9.26
CA ALA A 19 -5.74 44.29 -8.04
C ALA A 19 -6.85 43.29 -7.61
N GLY A 20 -8.05 43.39 -8.20
CA GLY A 20 -9.21 42.56 -7.86
C GLY A 20 -9.50 41.40 -8.81
N CYS A 21 -8.62 41.12 -9.79
CA CYS A 21 -8.87 40.08 -10.77
C CYS A 21 -8.26 38.73 -10.30
N LYS A 22 -9.12 37.78 -9.93
CA LYS A 22 -8.71 36.40 -9.74
C LYS A 22 -9.27 35.51 -10.86
N ARG A 23 -8.41 34.74 -11.52
CA ARG A 23 -8.80 33.75 -12.53
C ARG A 23 -9.00 32.44 -11.82
N ILE A 24 -10.08 31.74 -12.16
CA ILE A 24 -10.35 30.38 -11.68
C ILE A 24 -9.76 29.42 -12.71
N GLU A 25 -8.88 28.55 -12.26
CA GLU A 25 -8.17 27.62 -13.13
C GLU A 25 -9.03 26.39 -13.44
N THR A 26 -8.59 25.60 -14.45
CA THR A 26 -9.27 24.34 -14.78
C THR A 26 -9.12 23.36 -13.62
N GLY A 27 -10.25 22.81 -13.16
CA GLY A 27 -10.26 21.91 -12.00
C GLY A 27 -10.53 22.59 -10.65
N GLU A 28 -10.86 23.88 -10.68
CA GLU A 28 -11.25 24.65 -9.51
C GLU A 28 -12.66 25.22 -9.66
N VAL A 29 -13.30 25.48 -8.54
CA VAL A 29 -14.53 26.27 -8.44
C VAL A 29 -14.28 27.44 -7.50
N GLY A 30 -14.70 28.63 -7.89
CA GLY A 30 -14.61 29.85 -7.09
C GLY A 30 -15.93 30.19 -6.41
N LEU A 31 -15.88 30.60 -5.15
CA LEU A 31 -16.99 31.25 -4.46
C LEU A 31 -16.60 32.70 -4.14
N ARG A 32 -17.53 33.62 -4.38
CA ARG A 32 -17.35 34.99 -4.00
C ARG A 32 -17.70 35.21 -2.54
N VAL A 33 -16.78 35.75 -1.78
CA VAL A 33 -17.01 36.25 -0.43
C VAL A 33 -17.14 37.76 -0.48
N ASN A 34 -18.31 38.25 -0.11
CA ASN A 34 -18.64 39.68 -0.10
C ASN A 34 -17.92 40.40 1.05
N PHE A 35 -17.97 41.71 1.07
CA PHE A 35 -17.37 42.53 2.13
C PHE A 35 -17.99 42.29 3.50
N ASP A 36 -19.28 41.99 3.55
CA ASP A 36 -20.01 41.59 4.77
C ASP A 36 -19.71 40.17 5.26
N ARG A 37 -18.74 39.48 4.62
CA ARG A 37 -18.36 38.11 4.83
C ARG A 37 -19.43 37.06 4.48
N THR A 38 -20.50 37.45 3.82
CA THR A 38 -21.45 36.52 3.22
C THR A 38 -20.84 35.86 2.00
N THR A 39 -21.11 34.57 1.79
CA THR A 39 -20.68 33.84 0.60
C THR A 39 -21.81 33.82 -0.40
N ASP A 40 -21.51 34.24 -1.65
CA ASP A 40 -22.43 34.13 -2.77
C ASP A 40 -22.66 32.61 -3.04
N PRO A 41 -23.92 32.14 -3.06
CA PRO A 41 -24.22 30.74 -3.31
C PRO A 41 -23.92 30.27 -4.71
N THR A 42 -23.63 31.21 -5.65
CA THR A 42 -23.38 30.87 -7.05
C THR A 42 -21.94 30.43 -7.27
N GLU A 43 -21.76 29.18 -7.68
CA GLU A 43 -20.47 28.63 -8.08
C GLU A 43 -19.99 29.28 -9.38
N ARG A 44 -18.71 29.68 -9.37
CA ARG A 44 -18.04 30.25 -10.52
C ARG A 44 -17.10 29.20 -11.12
N LEU A 45 -17.41 28.85 -12.36
CA LEU A 45 -16.69 27.82 -13.09
C LEU A 45 -15.38 28.33 -13.71
N PRO A 46 -14.45 27.45 -14.11
CA PRO A 46 -13.20 27.80 -14.77
C PRO A 46 -13.42 28.67 -16.03
N GLY A 47 -12.49 29.58 -16.27
CA GLY A 47 -12.54 30.49 -17.40
C GLY A 47 -13.38 31.76 -17.17
N SER A 48 -14.13 31.84 -16.06
CA SER A 48 -14.82 33.05 -15.67
C SER A 48 -13.81 34.11 -15.27
N PHE A 49 -13.84 35.24 -15.93
CA PHE A 49 -13.07 36.41 -15.52
C PHE A 49 -13.88 37.17 -14.47
N ASN A 50 -13.44 37.07 -13.23
CA ASN A 50 -14.13 37.68 -12.11
C ASN A 50 -13.36 38.88 -11.60
N GLN A 51 -13.92 40.07 -11.88
CA GLN A 51 -13.42 41.32 -11.34
C GLN A 51 -14.20 41.66 -10.06
N THR A 52 -13.52 41.64 -8.93
CA THR A 52 -14.12 42.05 -7.66
C THR A 52 -13.49 43.36 -7.23
N LEU A 53 -14.26 44.43 -7.32
CA LEU A 53 -13.86 45.73 -6.75
C LEU A 53 -13.83 45.69 -5.23
N VAL A 54 -14.68 44.87 -4.63
CA VAL A 54 -14.80 44.67 -3.17
C VAL A 54 -15.16 43.20 -2.90
N GLY A 55 -14.50 42.61 -1.95
CA GLY A 55 -14.63 41.16 -1.61
C GLY A 55 -13.45 40.35 -2.13
N SER A 56 -13.54 39.03 -1.97
CA SER A 56 -12.53 38.09 -2.43
C SER A 56 -13.16 36.86 -3.10
N ILE A 57 -12.38 36.16 -3.91
CA ILE A 57 -12.78 34.87 -4.45
C ILE A 57 -11.94 33.81 -3.76
N VAL A 58 -12.60 32.83 -3.14
CA VAL A 58 -11.99 31.64 -2.57
C VAL A 58 -12.13 30.53 -3.60
N THR A 59 -11.04 29.84 -3.91
CA THR A 59 -10.99 28.72 -4.84
C THR A 59 -10.95 27.39 -4.12
N PHE A 60 -11.62 26.40 -4.69
CA PHE A 60 -11.75 25.05 -4.16
C PHE A 60 -11.38 24.05 -5.25
N LYS A 61 -10.50 23.12 -4.94
CA LYS A 61 -10.17 22.02 -5.84
C LYS A 61 -11.34 21.05 -5.96
N ILE A 62 -11.78 20.80 -7.20
CA ILE A 62 -12.83 19.83 -7.54
C ILE A 62 -12.28 18.60 -8.27
N GLN A 63 -11.01 18.62 -8.66
CA GLN A 63 -10.29 17.46 -9.18
C GLN A 63 -10.15 16.39 -8.09
N ASP A 64 -9.69 15.21 -8.50
CA ASP A 64 -9.41 14.12 -7.56
C ASP A 64 -8.44 14.59 -6.46
N VAL A 65 -8.92 14.53 -5.23
CA VAL A 65 -8.16 14.85 -4.02
C VAL A 65 -7.77 13.55 -3.33
N ALA A 66 -6.50 13.43 -2.99
CA ALA A 66 -6.00 12.32 -2.21
C ALA A 66 -6.03 12.67 -0.71
N ALA A 67 -6.77 11.89 0.07
CA ALA A 67 -6.73 11.90 1.53
C ALA A 67 -5.86 10.74 2.00
N ALA A 68 -4.63 11.02 2.40
CA ALA A 68 -3.73 10.04 3.00
C ALA A 68 -4.06 9.87 4.48
N ILE A 69 -4.12 8.62 4.93
CA ILE A 69 -4.37 8.25 6.31
C ILE A 69 -3.26 7.28 6.71
N ASP A 70 -2.39 7.75 7.59
CA ASP A 70 -1.17 7.06 7.96
C ASP A 70 -1.19 6.64 9.43
N ASN A 71 -0.31 5.68 9.78
CA ASN A 71 -0.04 5.24 11.14
C ASN A 71 -1.30 4.76 11.89
N MET A 72 -2.21 4.07 11.21
CA MET A 72 -3.35 3.45 11.87
C MET A 72 -2.93 2.12 12.51
N THR A 73 -3.48 1.84 13.69
CA THR A 73 -3.20 0.63 14.45
C THR A 73 -4.49 -0.13 14.77
N PRO A 74 -5.21 -0.63 13.75
CA PRO A 74 -6.44 -1.38 13.99
C PRO A 74 -6.15 -2.74 14.63
N LEU A 75 -7.18 -3.30 15.26
CA LEU A 75 -7.17 -4.68 15.73
C LEU A 75 -7.76 -5.59 14.66
N ALA A 76 -7.11 -6.71 14.42
CA ALA A 76 -7.56 -7.77 13.52
C ALA A 76 -8.64 -8.67 14.18
N SER A 77 -9.21 -9.63 13.43
CA SER A 77 -10.20 -10.57 13.95
C SER A 77 -9.63 -11.52 15.02
N ASP A 78 -8.35 -11.82 14.93
CA ASP A 78 -7.58 -12.63 15.91
C ASP A 78 -7.15 -11.85 17.16
N ASN A 79 -7.68 -10.63 17.35
CA ASN A 79 -7.34 -9.67 18.41
C ASN A 79 -5.86 -9.22 18.40
N SER A 80 -5.10 -9.52 17.37
CA SER A 80 -3.76 -8.97 17.21
C SER A 80 -3.80 -7.53 16.69
N THR A 81 -2.81 -6.75 17.09
CA THR A 81 -2.67 -5.36 16.63
C THR A 81 -1.94 -5.34 15.29
N ILE A 82 -2.45 -4.57 14.35
CA ILE A 82 -1.70 -4.16 13.17
C ILE A 82 -0.83 -2.97 13.58
N LYS A 83 0.47 -3.09 13.41
CA LYS A 83 1.47 -2.08 13.81
C LYS A 83 1.39 -0.86 12.92
N ASP A 84 1.14 -1.09 11.64
CA ASP A 84 1.06 -0.03 10.64
C ASP A 84 0.04 -0.41 9.56
N PHE A 85 -0.94 0.47 9.40
CA PHE A 85 -1.97 0.34 8.37
C PHE A 85 -2.14 1.70 7.70
N ASP A 86 -1.57 1.83 6.51
CA ASP A 86 -1.62 3.04 5.72
C ASP A 86 -2.54 2.89 4.53
N MET A 87 -3.32 3.93 4.28
CA MET A 87 -4.20 3.97 3.12
C MET A 87 -4.34 5.36 2.54
N THR A 88 -4.80 5.43 1.30
CA THR A 88 -5.17 6.66 0.61
C THR A 88 -6.56 6.51 0.03
N VAL A 89 -7.40 7.50 0.24
CA VAL A 89 -8.71 7.61 -0.38
C VAL A 89 -8.68 8.72 -1.41
N ILE A 90 -9.05 8.40 -2.63
CA ILE A 90 -9.17 9.36 -3.73
C ILE A 90 -10.65 9.68 -3.91
N TYR A 91 -10.98 10.94 -3.82
CA TYR A 91 -12.35 11.42 -3.95
C TYR A 91 -12.41 12.73 -4.73
N ASN A 92 -13.55 13.06 -5.27
CA ASN A 92 -13.84 14.34 -5.89
C ASN A 92 -15.14 14.94 -5.36
N ILE A 93 -15.29 16.24 -5.56
CA ILE A 93 -16.44 17.03 -5.14
C ILE A 93 -17.26 17.42 -6.38
N ASN A 94 -18.58 17.25 -6.28
CA ASN A 94 -19.47 17.77 -7.31
C ASN A 94 -19.37 19.31 -7.32
N PRO A 95 -19.06 19.93 -8.48
CA PRO A 95 -18.94 21.39 -8.59
C PRO A 95 -20.14 22.16 -8.05
N SER A 96 -21.36 21.66 -8.26
CA SER A 96 -22.60 22.29 -7.80
C SER A 96 -22.87 22.17 -6.29
N ALA A 97 -22.05 21.42 -5.57
CA ALA A 97 -22.19 21.24 -4.12
C ALA A 97 -21.19 22.05 -3.30
N VAL A 98 -20.25 22.75 -3.97
CA VAL A 98 -19.14 23.46 -3.29
C VAL A 98 -19.66 24.54 -2.35
N SER A 99 -20.62 25.35 -2.81
CA SER A 99 -21.20 26.43 -2.00
C SER A 99 -21.91 25.88 -0.76
N GLU A 100 -22.71 24.85 -0.92
CA GLU A 100 -23.43 24.23 0.19
C GLU A 100 -22.46 23.60 1.21
N LEU A 101 -21.48 22.82 0.75
CA LEU A 101 -20.50 22.18 1.63
C LEU A 101 -19.67 23.21 2.40
N TRP A 102 -19.29 24.30 1.75
CA TRP A 102 -18.52 25.37 2.39
C TRP A 102 -19.30 26.13 3.45
N THR A 103 -20.59 26.39 3.19
CA THR A 103 -21.42 27.21 4.10
C THR A 103 -22.07 26.40 5.22
N THR A 104 -22.40 25.12 4.97
CA THR A 104 -23.15 24.30 5.95
C THR A 104 -22.25 23.39 6.78
N LYS A 105 -21.07 23.02 6.28
CA LYS A 105 -20.18 22.10 7.00
C LYS A 105 -19.11 22.84 7.80
N ASN A 106 -18.66 22.21 8.89
CA ASN A 106 -17.65 22.82 9.75
C ASN A 106 -16.33 22.98 8.98
N LYS A 107 -15.68 24.13 9.18
CA LYS A 107 -14.39 24.46 8.56
C LYS A 107 -13.27 23.47 8.88
N THR A 108 -13.34 22.78 10.02
CA THR A 108 -12.37 21.73 10.41
C THR A 108 -12.43 20.49 9.52
N PHE A 109 -13.53 20.28 8.78
CA PHE A 109 -13.67 19.17 7.85
C PHE A 109 -12.93 19.39 6.53
N HIS A 110 -12.49 20.62 6.27
CA HIS A 110 -11.74 20.96 5.07
C HIS A 110 -10.24 20.90 5.34
N GLY A 111 -9.48 20.43 4.34
CA GLY A 111 -8.03 20.47 4.34
C GLY A 111 -7.50 21.69 3.63
N LYS A 112 -6.18 21.83 3.60
CA LYS A 112 -5.45 22.82 2.79
C LYS A 112 -4.38 22.09 1.98
N ASP A 113 -4.18 22.54 0.76
CA ASP A 113 -3.06 22.06 -0.05
C ASP A 113 -1.73 22.50 0.60
N GLN A 114 -0.75 21.63 0.62
CA GLN A 114 0.58 21.92 1.20
C GLN A 114 1.38 22.91 0.34
N PHE A 115 1.08 23.00 -0.96
CA PHE A 115 1.85 23.77 -1.92
C PHE A 115 1.06 24.96 -2.51
N GLY A 116 -0.15 25.19 -2.07
CA GLY A 116 -1.03 26.25 -2.55
C GLY A 116 -1.99 26.76 -1.49
N ASP A 117 -2.67 27.87 -1.83
CA ASP A 117 -3.73 28.44 -1.00
C ASP A 117 -5.09 27.72 -1.18
N ASP A 118 -5.11 26.62 -1.94
CA ASP A 118 -6.35 25.95 -2.30
C ASP A 118 -6.93 25.19 -1.12
N ILE A 119 -8.23 25.28 -0.99
CA ILE A 119 -8.97 24.55 0.02
C ILE A 119 -9.39 23.19 -0.54
N LEU A 120 -8.96 22.14 0.16
CA LEU A 120 -9.36 20.76 -0.11
C LEU A 120 -10.66 20.47 0.66
N LEU A 121 -11.78 20.64 -0.05
CA LEU A 121 -13.09 20.56 0.57
C LEU A 121 -13.36 19.16 1.10
N MET A 122 -13.83 19.05 2.35
CA MET A 122 -14.19 17.79 3.05
C MET A 122 -13.05 16.76 3.22
N GLN A 123 -11.78 17.12 3.00
CA GLN A 123 -10.65 16.19 3.08
C GLN A 123 -10.54 15.52 4.46
N ASN A 124 -10.61 16.31 5.52
CA ASN A 124 -10.49 15.79 6.89
C ASN A 124 -11.70 14.91 7.27
N TYR A 125 -12.89 15.26 6.77
CA TYR A 125 -14.08 14.45 6.97
C TYR A 125 -14.00 13.08 6.28
N VAL A 126 -13.56 13.06 5.02
CA VAL A 126 -13.34 11.83 4.26
C VAL A 126 -12.26 10.98 4.94
N ALA A 127 -11.16 11.60 5.39
CA ALA A 127 -10.10 10.90 6.12
C ALA A 127 -10.59 10.28 7.42
N LEU A 128 -11.42 11.00 8.19
CA LEU A 128 -12.02 10.49 9.44
C LEU A 128 -12.96 9.32 9.17
N THR A 129 -13.85 9.46 8.18
CA THR A 129 -14.79 8.40 7.78
C THR A 129 -14.06 7.15 7.28
N ALA A 130 -13.02 7.35 6.49
CA ALA A 130 -12.19 6.28 5.97
C ALA A 130 -11.40 5.56 7.07
N ARG A 131 -10.87 6.30 8.03
CA ARG A 131 -10.23 5.72 9.24
C ARG A 131 -11.19 4.79 9.97
N ASN A 132 -12.41 5.24 10.23
CA ASN A 132 -13.43 4.43 10.90
C ASN A 132 -13.80 3.19 10.08
N ALA A 133 -13.92 3.32 8.76
CA ALA A 133 -14.19 2.21 7.86
C ALA A 133 -13.04 1.17 7.88
N ALA A 134 -11.78 1.63 7.89
CA ALA A 134 -10.61 0.76 7.97
C ALA A 134 -10.57 -0.03 9.28
N TYR A 135 -10.85 0.61 10.42
CA TYR A 135 -10.93 -0.07 11.72
C TYR A 135 -12.03 -1.14 11.75
N LYS A 136 -13.17 -0.90 11.10
CA LYS A 136 -14.25 -1.89 10.98
C LYS A 136 -13.86 -3.03 10.05
N ALA A 137 -13.27 -2.73 8.89
CA ALA A 137 -12.85 -3.73 7.92
C ALA A 137 -11.77 -4.65 8.48
N ALA A 138 -10.78 -4.12 9.21
CA ALA A 138 -9.69 -4.89 9.81
C ALA A 138 -10.21 -5.99 10.74
N ARG A 139 -11.31 -5.79 11.44
CA ARG A 139 -11.93 -6.77 12.35
C ARG A 139 -12.45 -8.03 11.65
N ASN A 140 -12.57 -8.03 10.34
CA ASN A 140 -13.08 -9.17 9.57
C ASN A 140 -11.97 -10.12 9.08
N TYR A 141 -10.70 -9.75 9.26
CA TYR A 141 -9.56 -10.49 8.73
C TYR A 141 -8.54 -10.80 9.80
N GLU A 142 -7.92 -11.98 9.73
CA GLU A 142 -6.76 -12.33 10.54
C GLU A 142 -5.55 -11.49 10.11
N SER A 143 -4.73 -11.07 11.06
CA SER A 143 -3.61 -10.15 10.83
C SER A 143 -2.64 -10.60 9.73
N LEU A 144 -2.27 -11.89 9.73
CA LEU A 144 -1.35 -12.47 8.74
C LEU A 144 -1.96 -12.63 7.35
N LYS A 145 -3.31 -12.70 7.25
CA LYS A 145 -4.02 -12.88 5.98
C LYS A 145 -4.49 -11.56 5.35
N MET A 146 -4.33 -10.44 6.05
CA MET A 146 -4.79 -9.14 5.53
C MET A 146 -4.09 -8.74 4.24
N ALA A 147 -2.78 -9.00 4.13
CA ALA A 147 -2.01 -8.64 2.95
C ALA A 147 -2.53 -9.35 1.69
N ASP A 148 -2.90 -10.63 1.81
CA ASP A 148 -3.45 -11.43 0.71
C ASP A 148 -4.88 -10.99 0.33
N ASN A 149 -5.63 -10.49 1.31
CA ASN A 149 -7.01 -10.03 1.14
C ASN A 149 -7.12 -8.51 0.89
N ARG A 150 -6.02 -7.83 0.57
CA ARG A 150 -5.99 -6.37 0.35
C ARG A 150 -7.11 -5.88 -0.59
N PRO A 151 -7.37 -6.46 -1.77
CA PRO A 151 -8.41 -5.98 -2.66
C PRO A 151 -9.81 -6.04 -2.03
N LEU A 152 -10.09 -7.08 -1.23
CA LEU A 152 -11.38 -7.23 -0.54
C LEU A 152 -11.52 -6.20 0.59
N ILE A 153 -10.44 -5.91 1.30
CA ILE A 153 -10.39 -4.87 2.34
C ILE A 153 -10.64 -3.50 1.73
N GLU A 154 -9.98 -3.16 0.61
CA GLU A 154 -10.18 -1.91 -0.12
C GLU A 154 -11.62 -1.74 -0.58
N GLN A 155 -12.23 -2.79 -1.14
CA GLN A 155 -13.63 -2.79 -1.54
C GLN A 155 -14.55 -2.57 -0.35
N GLN A 156 -14.36 -3.30 0.74
CA GLN A 156 -15.19 -3.18 1.95
C GLN A 156 -15.08 -1.79 2.60
N ILE A 157 -13.88 -1.21 2.63
CA ILE A 157 -13.66 0.15 3.11
C ILE A 157 -14.42 1.13 2.22
N ARG A 158 -14.29 1.02 0.90
CA ARG A 158 -14.97 1.88 -0.07
C ARG A 158 -16.49 1.81 0.10
N GLU A 159 -17.06 0.61 0.18
CA GLU A 159 -18.50 0.41 0.37
C GLU A 159 -18.98 1.04 1.69
N THR A 160 -18.20 0.90 2.76
CA THR A 160 -18.51 1.49 4.06
C THR A 160 -18.49 3.02 4.01
N ILE A 161 -17.50 3.62 3.33
CA ILE A 161 -17.41 5.07 3.16
C ILE A 161 -18.61 5.56 2.35
N VAL A 162 -18.89 4.96 1.20
CA VAL A 162 -20.02 5.35 0.34
C VAL A 162 -21.35 5.26 1.09
N LYS A 163 -21.56 4.17 1.83
CA LYS A 163 -22.76 4.00 2.66
C LYS A 163 -22.88 5.14 3.69
N THR A 164 -21.82 5.46 4.40
CA THR A 164 -21.80 6.55 5.39
C THR A 164 -22.10 7.91 4.73
N LEU A 165 -21.51 8.18 3.55
CA LEU A 165 -21.79 9.41 2.81
C LEU A 165 -23.25 9.52 2.40
N VAL A 166 -23.89 8.41 2.00
CA VAL A 166 -25.32 8.40 1.64
C VAL A 166 -26.18 8.63 2.89
N GLU A 167 -25.89 7.98 4.01
CA GLU A 167 -26.60 8.17 5.28
C GLU A 167 -26.53 9.64 5.75
N GLU A 168 -25.41 10.31 5.53
CA GLU A 168 -25.16 11.72 5.87
C GLU A 168 -25.67 12.72 4.80
N LYS A 169 -26.35 12.25 3.77
CA LYS A 169 -26.84 13.05 2.62
C LYS A 169 -25.70 13.79 1.87
N LEU A 170 -24.56 13.13 1.75
CA LEU A 170 -23.36 13.61 1.04
C LEU A 170 -23.03 12.78 -0.20
N GLY A 171 -23.78 11.70 -0.47
CA GLY A 171 -23.49 10.76 -1.56
C GLY A 171 -23.59 11.35 -2.97
N ASP A 172 -24.42 12.37 -3.15
CA ASP A 172 -24.54 13.15 -4.40
C ASP A 172 -23.50 14.28 -4.54
N LYS A 173 -22.81 14.62 -3.44
CA LYS A 173 -21.88 15.75 -3.33
C LYS A 173 -20.42 15.33 -3.35
N ILE A 174 -20.13 14.13 -2.83
CA ILE A 174 -18.79 13.56 -2.70
C ILE A 174 -18.77 12.21 -3.37
N THR A 175 -17.92 12.03 -4.37
CA THR A 175 -17.74 10.75 -5.05
C THR A 175 -16.39 10.15 -4.66
N VAL A 176 -16.38 8.93 -4.13
CA VAL A 176 -15.16 8.17 -3.82
C VAL A 176 -14.75 7.39 -5.06
N SER A 177 -13.68 7.82 -5.71
CA SER A 177 -13.13 7.19 -6.91
C SER A 177 -12.40 5.91 -6.58
N GLN A 178 -11.50 5.94 -5.59
CA GLN A 178 -10.65 4.81 -5.26
C GLN A 178 -10.26 4.80 -3.78
N VAL A 179 -10.08 3.60 -3.24
CA VAL A 179 -9.43 3.35 -1.95
C VAL A 179 -8.22 2.46 -2.22
N GLN A 180 -7.07 2.86 -1.75
CA GLN A 180 -5.82 2.13 -1.89
C GLN A 180 -5.21 1.91 -0.51
N VAL A 181 -4.99 0.67 -0.13
CA VAL A 181 -4.21 0.32 1.06
C VAL A 181 -2.74 0.26 0.65
N ARG A 182 -1.89 1.08 1.26
CA ARG A 182 -0.47 1.20 0.95
C ARG A 182 0.39 0.21 1.74
N ALA A 183 0.15 0.12 3.04
CA ALA A 183 0.87 -0.77 3.94
C ALA A 183 -0.09 -1.50 4.88
N ILE A 184 0.23 -2.76 5.18
CA ILE A 184 -0.38 -3.54 6.25
C ILE A 184 0.74 -4.32 6.90
N THR A 185 1.13 -3.92 8.10
CA THR A 185 2.21 -4.56 8.85
C THR A 185 1.68 -5.07 10.18
N PRO A 186 1.57 -6.38 10.38
CA PRO A 186 1.23 -6.95 11.68
C PRO A 186 2.27 -6.61 12.75
N ALA A 187 1.90 -6.74 14.02
CA ALA A 187 2.83 -6.54 15.13
C ALA A 187 4.01 -7.53 15.05
N ASP A 188 5.20 -7.07 15.44
CA ASP A 188 6.44 -7.86 15.33
C ASP A 188 6.36 -9.21 16.04
N VAL A 189 5.63 -9.30 17.16
CA VAL A 189 5.40 -10.55 17.90
C VAL A 189 4.66 -11.57 17.02
N ILE A 190 3.67 -11.13 16.24
CA ILE A 190 2.88 -12.01 15.36
C ILE A 190 3.74 -12.51 14.20
N ILE A 191 4.53 -11.61 13.60
CA ILE A 191 5.46 -11.97 12.51
C ILE A 191 6.50 -12.98 13.01
N ASN A 192 7.08 -12.76 14.19
CA ASN A 192 8.08 -13.66 14.77
C ASN A 192 7.47 -15.04 15.08
N SER A 193 6.29 -15.08 15.68
CA SER A 193 5.59 -16.34 15.97
C SER A 193 5.24 -17.11 14.68
N ALA A 194 4.82 -16.41 13.62
CA ALA A 194 4.56 -17.02 12.32
C ALA A 194 5.84 -17.60 11.70
N ASN A 195 6.95 -16.87 11.77
CA ASN A 195 8.25 -17.33 11.28
C ASN A 195 8.75 -18.56 12.05
N ASP A 196 8.58 -18.59 13.37
CA ASP A 196 8.95 -19.73 14.20
C ASP A 196 8.09 -20.96 13.88
N LEU A 197 6.79 -20.77 13.65
CA LEU A 197 5.90 -21.84 13.19
C LEU A 197 6.34 -22.41 11.82
N VAL A 198 6.63 -21.54 10.86
CA VAL A 198 7.12 -21.95 9.52
C VAL A 198 8.45 -22.69 9.64
N ARG A 199 9.37 -22.22 10.52
CA ARG A 199 10.64 -22.91 10.78
C ARG A 199 10.40 -24.31 11.33
N ALA A 200 9.56 -24.45 12.36
CA ALA A 200 9.22 -25.75 12.96
C ALA A 200 8.57 -26.69 11.94
N GLN A 201 7.66 -26.20 11.10
CA GLN A 201 7.05 -26.99 10.03
C GLN A 201 8.09 -27.48 9.00
N ASN A 202 9.02 -26.61 8.60
CA ASN A 202 10.10 -26.99 7.68
C ASN A 202 11.05 -28.01 8.28
N GLU A 203 11.40 -27.88 9.57
CA GLU A 203 12.19 -28.88 10.28
C GLU A 203 11.48 -30.24 10.34
N LEU A 204 10.20 -30.27 10.65
CA LEU A 204 9.37 -31.47 10.66
C LEU A 204 9.35 -32.12 9.29
N LYS A 205 9.09 -31.34 8.22
CA LYS A 205 9.12 -31.83 6.85
C LYS A 205 10.50 -32.41 6.46
N THR A 206 11.58 -31.76 6.88
CA THR A 206 12.94 -32.24 6.66
C THR A 206 13.15 -33.57 7.33
N LYS A 207 12.73 -33.73 8.61
CA LYS A 207 12.80 -35.00 9.34
C LYS A 207 11.96 -36.11 8.71
N GLU A 208 10.78 -35.78 8.21
CA GLU A 208 9.95 -36.76 7.47
C GLU A 208 10.68 -37.24 6.20
N VAL A 209 11.29 -36.33 5.44
CA VAL A 209 12.08 -36.69 4.26
C VAL A 209 13.31 -37.52 4.62
N GLU A 210 14.04 -37.18 5.70
CA GLU A 210 15.16 -37.98 6.22
C GLU A 210 14.72 -39.40 6.56
N VAL A 211 13.59 -39.57 7.29
CA VAL A 211 13.04 -40.90 7.65
C VAL A 211 12.62 -41.66 6.40
N GLN A 212 11.98 -41.02 5.42
CA GLN A 212 11.61 -41.67 4.15
C GLN A 212 12.85 -42.10 3.37
N THR A 213 13.88 -41.27 3.32
CA THR A 213 15.15 -41.55 2.66
C THR A 213 15.85 -42.74 3.35
N ALA A 214 15.92 -42.73 4.67
CA ALA A 214 16.50 -43.83 5.45
C ALA A 214 15.76 -45.17 5.25
N LYS A 215 14.41 -45.14 5.19
CA LYS A 215 13.60 -46.32 4.87
C LYS A 215 13.90 -46.86 3.48
N LYS A 216 13.93 -46.03 2.47
CA LYS A 216 14.26 -46.41 1.08
C LYS A 216 15.67 -46.95 0.98
N GLU A 217 16.62 -46.35 1.70
CA GLU A 217 18.01 -46.85 1.72
C GLU A 217 18.09 -48.21 2.42
N ALA A 218 17.38 -48.41 3.52
CA ALA A 218 17.31 -49.73 4.18
C ALA A 218 16.68 -50.79 3.27
N GLU A 219 15.60 -50.48 2.55
CA GLU A 219 14.99 -51.38 1.55
C GLU A 219 15.99 -51.68 0.41
N ARG A 220 16.73 -50.67 -0.07
CA ARG A 220 17.76 -50.85 -1.08
C ARG A 220 18.88 -51.80 -0.61
N ILE A 221 19.36 -51.59 0.62
CA ILE A 221 20.39 -52.45 1.21
C ILE A 221 19.85 -53.87 1.40
N ALA A 222 18.61 -54.04 1.88
CA ALA A 222 17.99 -55.36 2.04
C ALA A 222 17.86 -56.07 0.67
N ALA A 223 17.43 -55.37 -0.38
CA ALA A 223 17.35 -55.93 -1.73
C ALA A 223 18.72 -56.33 -2.29
N LEU A 224 19.76 -55.54 -2.03
CA LEU A 224 21.14 -55.87 -2.40
C LEU A 224 21.67 -57.11 -1.64
N ASN A 225 21.42 -57.20 -0.33
CA ASN A 225 21.83 -58.32 0.48
C ASN A 225 21.11 -59.64 0.13
N ALA A 226 19.86 -59.57 -0.34
CA ALA A 226 19.12 -60.72 -0.84
C ALA A 226 19.68 -61.25 -2.17
N ASN A 227 20.52 -60.48 -2.89
CA ASN A 227 21.12 -60.85 -4.16
C ASN A 227 22.65 -60.86 -4.06
N ALA A 228 23.24 -61.99 -3.71
CA ALA A 228 24.69 -62.14 -3.53
C ALA A 228 25.51 -61.74 -4.77
N GLY A 229 24.95 -61.87 -5.96
CA GLY A 229 25.57 -61.43 -7.20
C GLY A 229 25.67 -59.90 -7.33
N ALA A 230 24.71 -59.16 -6.78
CA ALA A 230 24.72 -57.72 -6.83
C ALA A 230 25.82 -57.08 -5.97
N ILE A 231 26.14 -57.68 -4.83
CA ILE A 231 27.26 -57.26 -3.96
C ILE A 231 28.59 -57.43 -4.67
N GLY A 232 28.79 -58.61 -5.34
CA GLY A 232 29.98 -58.87 -6.14
C GLY A 232 30.15 -57.87 -7.27
N TYR A 233 29.05 -57.52 -8.00
CA TYR A 233 29.05 -56.54 -9.04
C TYR A 233 29.38 -55.11 -8.52
N MET A 234 28.80 -54.70 -7.38
CA MET A 234 29.10 -53.37 -6.82
C MET A 234 30.55 -53.26 -6.32
N ASN A 235 31.11 -54.33 -5.74
CA ASN A 235 32.51 -54.34 -5.36
C ASN A 235 33.43 -54.26 -6.59
N ALA A 236 33.08 -54.96 -7.69
CA ALA A 236 33.81 -54.86 -8.96
C ALA A 236 33.75 -53.43 -9.55
N MET A 237 32.58 -52.80 -9.52
CA MET A 237 32.40 -51.42 -10.02
C MET A 237 33.14 -50.40 -9.11
N ALA A 238 33.13 -50.56 -7.78
CA ALA A 238 33.89 -49.72 -6.88
C ALA A 238 35.40 -49.83 -7.14
N ASN A 239 35.91 -51.05 -7.34
CA ASN A 239 37.29 -51.31 -7.65
C ASN A 239 37.67 -50.69 -9.03
N LEU A 240 36.78 -50.79 -10.01
CA LEU A 240 36.98 -50.14 -11.32
C LEU A 240 37.10 -48.59 -11.19
N LYS A 241 36.21 -47.98 -10.45
CA LYS A 241 36.28 -46.53 -10.21
C LYS A 241 37.51 -46.10 -9.45
N ILE A 242 37.98 -46.89 -8.50
CA ILE A 242 39.24 -46.64 -7.80
C ILE A 242 40.40 -46.73 -8.79
N ALA A 243 40.42 -47.77 -9.63
CA ALA A 243 41.47 -47.93 -10.64
C ALA A 243 41.50 -46.80 -11.68
N GLU A 244 40.33 -46.36 -12.15
CA GLU A 244 40.19 -45.19 -13.01
C GLU A 244 40.68 -43.89 -12.34
N GLY A 245 40.35 -43.72 -11.04
CA GLY A 245 40.79 -42.55 -10.26
C GLY A 245 42.32 -42.52 -10.06
N VAL A 246 42.93 -43.67 -9.88
CA VAL A 246 44.40 -43.82 -9.81
C VAL A 246 45.03 -43.56 -11.15
N ALA A 247 44.51 -44.17 -12.22
CA ALA A 247 44.99 -43.97 -13.57
C ALA A 247 44.89 -42.51 -14.04
N ALA A 248 43.85 -41.77 -13.60
CA ALA A 248 43.65 -40.36 -13.83
C ALA A 248 44.51 -39.42 -12.95
N GLY A 249 45.31 -39.96 -12.03
CA GLY A 249 46.13 -39.18 -11.07
C GLY A 249 45.31 -38.40 -10.05
N LYS A 250 44.03 -38.72 -9.85
CA LYS A 250 43.13 -38.04 -8.92
C LYS A 250 43.15 -38.60 -7.52
N VAL A 251 43.73 -39.79 -7.33
CA VAL A 251 43.80 -40.48 -6.02
C VAL A 251 45.27 -40.73 -5.69
N HIS A 252 45.75 -40.10 -4.62
CA HIS A 252 47.15 -40.17 -4.16
C HIS A 252 47.36 -41.17 -3.05
N THR A 253 46.31 -41.59 -2.34
CA THR A 253 46.39 -42.55 -1.24
C THR A 253 45.16 -43.44 -1.26
N ILE A 254 45.38 -44.76 -1.23
CA ILE A 254 44.30 -45.74 -1.13
C ILE A 254 44.52 -46.53 0.13
N VAL A 255 43.52 -46.53 1.03
CA VAL A 255 43.45 -47.43 2.18
C VAL A 255 42.71 -48.69 1.74
N VAL A 256 43.42 -49.78 1.60
CA VAL A 256 42.86 -51.04 1.10
C VAL A 256 42.49 -51.91 2.31
N PRO A 257 41.21 -52.38 2.41
CA PRO A 257 40.85 -53.36 3.45
C PRO A 257 41.71 -54.64 3.36
N TYR A 258 41.85 -55.31 4.49
CA TYR A 258 42.71 -56.53 4.63
C TYR A 258 42.39 -57.67 3.65
N ASP A 259 41.13 -57.72 3.22
CA ASP A 259 40.61 -58.74 2.28
C ASP A 259 40.56 -58.32 0.83
N PHE A 260 41.20 -57.18 0.48
CA PHE A 260 41.25 -56.69 -0.89
C PHE A 260 42.09 -57.56 -1.78
N LYS A 261 41.47 -58.20 -2.79
CA LYS A 261 42.11 -59.08 -3.77
C LYS A 261 42.42 -58.37 -5.11
N GLY A 262 42.70 -57.08 -5.09
CA GLY A 262 43.05 -56.33 -6.29
C GLY A 262 44.56 -56.06 -6.37
N ILE A 263 45.07 -55.91 -7.60
CA ILE A 263 46.44 -55.50 -7.85
C ILE A 263 46.48 -54.01 -8.01
N VAL A 264 47.07 -53.28 -7.10
CA VAL A 264 47.32 -51.82 -7.21
C VAL A 264 48.74 -51.63 -7.69
N ASN A 265 48.92 -51.30 -8.96
CA ASN A 265 50.21 -50.94 -9.52
C ASN A 265 50.33 -49.43 -9.56
N ALA A 266 50.85 -48.82 -8.50
CA ALA A 266 51.19 -47.40 -8.47
C ALA A 266 52.58 -47.19 -9.09
N LYS A 267 52.67 -46.50 -10.22
CA LYS A 267 53.90 -45.96 -10.76
C LYS A 267 54.17 -44.59 -10.18
#